data_79b936add56c246b599400e3c1bad15e
#
_entry.id   79b936add56c246b599400e3c1bad15e
#
_cell.length_a   1.000
_cell.length_b   1.000
_cell.length_c   1.000
_cell.angle_alpha   90.00
_cell.angle_beta   90.00
_cell.angle_gamma   90.00
#
_symmetry.space_group_name_H-M   'P 1'
#
loop_
_entity.id
_entity.type
_entity.pdbx_description
1 polymer ?
#
loop_
_entity_poly.entity_id
_entity_poly.type
_entity_poly.pdbx_seq_one_letter_code
_entity_poly.pdbx_strand_id
1 'polypeptide(L)'
;MCVLDFNVHGLPNGRPDSYYRQLEDGELHNYFLFGRDDRNTMFFHEMIMRLLRAIDVITVQPQWDGENLIVQGCSQGGAQAIIAGALDLRVDLVCSEIPGMCDHTGMLVGRVSCWPKLVTNTPNGKPDPKRLEAARYYDLVNFARHVKVPTYVTVGMIDSVCPPTTVYAMFNQLPCDRHIQQLPLGHVQSGEGENNSRRAMQEFLRRKRE
;
A
#
# COMPACT_ATOMS: atom_id res chain seq x y z
N MET A 1 16.66 5.02 -16.61
CA MET A 1 15.64 4.86 -15.54
C MET A 1 16.38 4.81 -14.21
N CYS A 2 16.02 5.66 -13.25
CA CYS A 2 16.49 5.60 -11.87
C CYS A 2 15.46 4.82 -11.04
N VAL A 3 15.89 3.92 -10.17
CA VAL A 3 15.01 3.11 -9.32
C VAL A 3 15.47 3.23 -7.88
N LEU A 4 14.56 3.51 -6.97
CA LEU A 4 14.78 3.46 -5.54
C LEU A 4 13.91 2.34 -4.95
N ASP A 5 14.56 1.32 -4.42
CA ASP A 5 13.93 0.31 -3.58
C ASP A 5 14.24 0.62 -2.11
N PHE A 6 13.19 0.66 -1.27
CA PHE A 6 13.37 0.99 0.14
C PHE A 6 12.44 0.19 1.03
N ASN A 7 12.88 -0.10 2.24
CA ASN A 7 12.03 -0.68 3.27
C ASN A 7 11.62 0.36 4.31
N VAL A 8 10.38 0.28 4.74
CA VAL A 8 9.77 1.25 5.66
C VAL A 8 10.20 1.10 7.13
N HIS A 9 10.88 0.00 7.46
CA HIS A 9 11.39 -0.22 8.81
C HIS A 9 12.70 0.51 9.07
N GLY A 10 13.36 1.06 8.03
CA GLY A 10 14.67 1.69 8.13
C GLY A 10 15.79 0.69 8.39
N LEU A 11 15.58 -0.55 8.03
CA LEU A 11 16.58 -1.63 8.20
C LEU A 11 17.59 -1.62 7.06
N PRO A 12 18.86 -1.97 7.32
CA PRO A 12 19.85 -2.13 6.26
C PRO A 12 19.48 -3.31 5.36
N ASN A 13 19.57 -3.11 4.03
CA ASN A 13 19.40 -4.16 3.05
C ASN A 13 20.63 -5.08 2.97
N GLY A 14 20.46 -6.30 2.46
CA GLY A 14 21.56 -7.24 2.22
C GLY A 14 22.15 -7.90 3.46
N ARG A 15 21.45 -7.88 4.58
CA ARG A 15 21.82 -8.69 5.76
C ARG A 15 21.42 -10.15 5.55
N PRO A 16 22.04 -11.10 6.26
CA PRO A 16 21.61 -12.49 6.23
C PRO A 16 20.15 -12.66 6.69
N ASP A 17 19.43 -13.66 6.17
CA ASP A 17 18.04 -13.96 6.54
C ASP A 17 17.85 -14.16 8.06
N SER A 18 18.87 -14.68 8.74
CA SER A 18 18.84 -14.83 10.20
C SER A 18 18.69 -13.51 10.95
N TYR A 19 19.27 -12.41 10.42
CA TYR A 19 19.11 -11.08 10.98
C TYR A 19 17.66 -10.61 10.90
N TYR A 20 17.02 -10.76 9.74
CA TYR A 20 15.63 -10.33 9.57
C TYR A 20 14.66 -11.20 10.37
N ARG A 21 14.89 -12.53 10.41
CA ARG A 21 14.08 -13.43 11.26
C ARG A 21 14.18 -13.07 12.74
N GLN A 22 15.36 -12.75 13.23
CA GLN A 22 15.53 -12.32 14.63
C GLN A 22 14.71 -11.05 14.94
N LEU A 23 14.66 -10.10 14.01
CA LEU A 23 13.84 -8.90 14.17
C LEU A 23 12.34 -9.22 14.12
N GLU A 24 11.92 -10.06 13.18
CA GLU A 24 10.52 -10.47 13.02
C GLU A 24 10.01 -11.25 14.24
N ASP A 25 10.82 -12.15 14.79
CA ASP A 25 10.50 -12.91 15.99
C ASP A 25 10.63 -12.09 17.29
N GLY A 26 11.33 -10.96 17.24
CA GLY A 26 11.66 -10.09 18.37
C GLY A 26 11.01 -8.71 18.31
N GLU A 27 11.84 -7.68 18.17
CA GLU A 27 11.42 -6.27 18.30
C GLU A 27 10.42 -5.79 17.24
N LEU A 28 10.36 -6.43 16.07
CA LEU A 28 9.40 -6.13 15.02
C LEU A 28 8.21 -7.08 14.99
N HIS A 29 8.10 -7.97 15.97
CA HIS A 29 6.96 -8.87 16.04
C HIS A 29 5.65 -8.10 16.10
N ASN A 30 4.73 -8.37 15.16
CA ASN A 30 3.47 -7.65 15.03
C ASN A 30 3.62 -6.11 14.94
N TYR A 31 4.70 -5.61 14.33
CA TYR A 31 4.98 -4.17 14.17
C TYR A 31 3.79 -3.35 13.67
N PHE A 32 2.95 -3.95 12.83
CA PHE A 32 1.75 -3.32 12.26
C PHE A 32 0.68 -2.98 13.31
N LEU A 33 0.82 -3.47 14.55
CA LEU A 33 -0.05 -3.15 15.68
C LEU A 33 0.56 -2.08 16.61
N PHE A 34 1.78 -1.63 16.36
CA PHE A 34 2.44 -0.65 17.20
C PHE A 34 1.70 0.68 17.17
N GLY A 35 1.39 1.21 18.35
CA GLY A 35 0.70 2.50 18.52
C GLY A 35 -0.73 2.55 18.00
N ARG A 36 -1.39 1.41 17.70
CA ARG A 36 -2.69 1.33 17.02
C ARG A 36 -3.86 2.03 17.71
N ASP A 37 -3.71 2.47 18.95
CA ASP A 37 -4.74 3.17 19.71
C ASP A 37 -4.71 4.71 19.50
N ASP A 38 -3.68 5.23 18.80
CA ASP A 38 -3.52 6.65 18.48
C ASP A 38 -2.92 6.81 17.07
N ARG A 39 -3.58 7.62 16.25
CA ARG A 39 -3.15 7.92 14.88
C ARG A 39 -1.74 8.53 14.79
N ASN A 40 -1.28 9.24 15.82
CA ASN A 40 0.03 9.92 15.79
C ASN A 40 1.18 8.99 16.22
N THR A 41 0.88 7.87 16.87
CA THR A 41 1.87 6.89 17.33
C THR A 41 1.81 5.57 16.58
N MET A 42 0.80 5.39 15.73
CA MET A 42 0.66 4.18 14.92
C MET A 42 1.86 4.03 13.97
N PHE A 43 2.37 2.81 13.84
CA PHE A 43 3.48 2.48 12.93
C PHE A 43 3.30 3.06 11.52
N PHE A 44 2.07 3.06 10.99
CA PHE A 44 1.78 3.56 9.66
C PHE A 44 1.98 5.07 9.50
N HIS A 45 1.98 5.85 10.57
CA HIS A 45 2.38 7.26 10.53
C HIS A 45 3.83 7.40 10.07
N GLU A 46 4.75 6.72 10.76
CA GLU A 46 6.18 6.72 10.39
C GLU A 46 6.43 6.12 9.01
N MET A 47 5.70 5.05 8.67
CA MET A 47 5.77 4.44 7.33
C MET A 47 5.47 5.48 6.23
N ILE A 48 4.40 6.25 6.38
CA ILE A 48 4.02 7.29 5.40
C ILE A 48 5.06 8.40 5.35
N MET A 49 5.55 8.86 6.49
CA MET A 49 6.60 9.89 6.53
C MET A 49 7.87 9.43 5.81
N ARG A 50 8.29 8.18 6.00
CA ARG A 50 9.44 7.58 5.31
C ARG A 50 9.21 7.42 3.82
N LEU A 51 7.98 7.03 3.41
CA LEU A 51 7.59 6.96 2.00
C LEU A 51 7.75 8.33 1.31
N LEU A 52 7.23 9.40 1.90
CA LEU A 52 7.36 10.75 1.34
C LEU A 52 8.82 11.21 1.28
N ARG A 53 9.64 10.88 2.29
CA ARG A 53 11.09 11.13 2.26
C ARG A 53 11.81 10.32 1.17
N ALA A 54 11.39 9.09 0.90
CA ALA A 54 11.94 8.33 -0.22
C ALA A 54 11.66 9.00 -1.57
N ILE A 55 10.46 9.57 -1.74
CA ILE A 55 10.14 10.38 -2.93
C ILE A 55 11.04 11.62 -3.00
N ASP A 56 11.24 12.36 -1.90
CA ASP A 56 12.15 13.49 -1.86
C ASP A 56 13.57 13.08 -2.27
N VAL A 57 14.06 11.92 -1.81
CA VAL A 57 15.40 11.42 -2.15
C VAL A 57 15.54 11.10 -3.62
N ILE A 58 14.57 10.40 -4.23
CA ILE A 58 14.69 10.02 -5.65
C ILE A 58 14.56 11.23 -6.58
N THR A 59 13.72 12.20 -6.24
CA THR A 59 13.46 13.37 -7.08
C THR A 59 14.56 14.43 -7.07
N VAL A 60 15.55 14.31 -6.20
CA VAL A 60 16.76 15.17 -6.22
C VAL A 60 17.95 14.49 -6.89
N GLN A 61 17.80 13.24 -7.35
CA GLN A 61 18.88 12.55 -8.03
C GLN A 61 19.13 13.13 -9.42
N PRO A 62 20.38 13.31 -9.86
CA PRO A 62 20.70 13.85 -11.18
C PRO A 62 20.26 12.96 -12.35
N GLN A 63 19.90 11.70 -12.06
CA GLN A 63 19.41 10.74 -13.04
C GLN A 63 17.89 10.81 -13.25
N TRP A 64 17.17 11.55 -12.41
CA TRP A 64 15.73 11.77 -12.60
C TRP A 64 15.49 12.81 -13.69
N ASP A 65 14.54 12.54 -14.57
CA ASP A 65 14.20 13.40 -15.71
C ASP A 65 13.38 14.64 -15.32
N GLY A 66 12.90 14.70 -14.07
CA GLY A 66 12.05 15.81 -13.59
C GLY A 66 10.57 15.65 -13.92
N GLU A 67 10.16 14.61 -14.66
CA GLU A 67 8.83 14.52 -15.25
C GLU A 67 8.10 13.20 -15.00
N ASN A 68 8.80 12.10 -14.73
CA ASN A 68 8.17 10.77 -14.72
C ASN A 68 8.46 10.02 -13.42
N LEU A 69 7.59 10.19 -12.43
CA LEU A 69 7.66 9.46 -11.17
C LEU A 69 6.59 8.37 -11.12
N ILE A 70 7.05 7.13 -11.17
CA ILE A 70 6.20 5.94 -11.11
C ILE A 70 6.39 5.26 -9.76
N VAL A 71 5.29 4.94 -9.09
CA VAL A 71 5.32 4.19 -7.83
C VAL A 71 4.71 2.80 -8.02
N GLN A 72 5.41 1.79 -7.51
CA GLN A 72 4.98 0.40 -7.59
C GLN A 72 5.21 -0.31 -6.26
N GLY A 73 4.32 -1.24 -5.91
CA GLY A 73 4.52 -2.12 -4.78
C GLY A 73 3.50 -3.23 -4.68
N CYS A 74 3.82 -4.22 -3.84
CA CYS A 74 2.98 -5.39 -3.59
C CYS A 74 2.55 -5.42 -2.12
N SER A 75 1.31 -5.84 -1.84
CA SER A 75 0.76 -5.98 -0.50
C SER A 75 0.85 -4.66 0.30
N GLN A 76 1.63 -4.60 1.38
CA GLN A 76 1.91 -3.34 2.08
C GLN A 76 2.57 -2.30 1.15
N GLY A 77 3.45 -2.72 0.24
CA GLY A 77 4.02 -1.86 -0.79
C GLY A 77 2.98 -1.35 -1.78
N GLY A 78 1.98 -2.18 -2.12
CA GLY A 78 0.82 -1.78 -2.92
C GLY A 78 -0.01 -0.70 -2.23
N ALA A 79 -0.19 -0.82 -0.92
CA ALA A 79 -0.81 0.22 -0.11
C ALA A 79 0.00 1.53 -0.15
N GLN A 80 1.31 1.45 0.00
CA GLN A 80 2.20 2.61 -0.07
C GLN A 80 2.14 3.30 -1.45
N ALA A 81 2.04 2.53 -2.54
CA ALA A 81 1.89 3.10 -3.87
C ALA A 81 0.62 3.95 -4.02
N ILE A 82 -0.53 3.47 -3.51
CA ILE A 82 -1.78 4.25 -3.46
C ILE A 82 -1.62 5.50 -2.59
N ILE A 83 -1.00 5.36 -1.42
CA ILE A 83 -0.77 6.48 -0.49
C ILE A 83 0.14 7.55 -1.14
N ALA A 84 1.20 7.13 -1.81
CA ALA A 84 2.09 8.04 -2.56
C ALA A 84 1.31 8.83 -3.62
N GLY A 85 0.52 8.13 -4.46
CA GLY A 85 -0.31 8.78 -5.48
C GLY A 85 -1.40 9.71 -4.92
N ALA A 86 -1.81 9.51 -3.67
CA ALA A 86 -2.79 10.36 -2.99
C ALA A 86 -2.17 11.61 -2.35
N LEU A 87 -0.93 11.52 -1.86
CA LEU A 87 -0.30 12.56 -1.04
C LEU A 87 0.76 13.37 -1.77
N ASP A 88 1.35 12.85 -2.86
CA ASP A 88 2.44 13.52 -3.57
C ASP A 88 2.08 13.77 -5.02
N LEU A 89 1.99 15.05 -5.37
CA LEU A 89 1.60 15.50 -6.72
C LEU A 89 2.69 15.25 -7.79
N ARG A 90 3.89 14.84 -7.40
CA ARG A 90 4.97 14.45 -8.32
C ARG A 90 4.75 13.06 -8.92
N VAL A 91 3.91 12.22 -8.28
CA VAL A 91 3.59 10.89 -8.79
C VAL A 91 2.73 11.01 -10.05
N ASP A 92 3.12 10.30 -11.11
CA ASP A 92 2.43 10.28 -12.41
C ASP A 92 1.72 8.99 -12.72
N LEU A 93 2.12 7.88 -12.10
CA LEU A 93 1.53 6.55 -12.30
C LEU A 93 1.62 5.73 -11.01
N VAL A 94 0.54 5.05 -10.68
CA VAL A 94 0.46 4.11 -9.56
C VAL A 94 0.25 2.68 -10.07
N CYS A 95 1.12 1.75 -9.64
CA CYS A 95 0.96 0.31 -9.84
C CYS A 95 0.88 -0.38 -8.47
N SER A 96 -0.30 -0.86 -8.10
CA SER A 96 -0.60 -1.41 -6.78
C SER A 96 -1.00 -2.88 -6.89
N GLU A 97 -0.17 -3.79 -6.40
CA GLU A 97 -0.40 -5.23 -6.48
C GLU A 97 -0.95 -5.74 -5.15
N ILE A 98 -2.10 -6.44 -5.21
CA ILE A 98 -2.76 -7.07 -4.06
C ILE A 98 -2.68 -6.22 -2.77
N PRO A 99 -3.10 -4.93 -2.79
CA PRO A 99 -2.84 -3.99 -1.70
C PRO A 99 -3.45 -4.41 -0.38
N GLY A 100 -2.67 -4.25 0.70
CA GLY A 100 -3.15 -4.29 2.07
C GLY A 100 -3.86 -3.00 2.49
N MET A 101 -4.20 -2.89 3.77
CA MET A 101 -4.75 -1.67 4.40
C MET A 101 -6.08 -1.18 3.81
N CYS A 102 -6.84 -2.06 3.16
CA CYS A 102 -8.12 -1.74 2.54
C CYS A 102 -9.29 -2.04 3.49
N ASP A 103 -10.24 -1.10 3.60
CA ASP A 103 -11.54 -1.29 4.26
C ASP A 103 -11.44 -1.82 5.70
N HIS A 104 -10.62 -1.17 6.54
CA HIS A 104 -10.48 -1.52 7.95
C HIS A 104 -11.78 -1.48 8.72
N THR A 105 -12.74 -0.67 8.27
CA THR A 105 -14.04 -0.50 8.91
C THR A 105 -15.16 -1.37 8.33
N GLY A 106 -14.88 -2.13 7.28
CA GLY A 106 -15.87 -3.03 6.63
C GLY A 106 -16.46 -4.05 7.58
N MET A 107 -15.73 -4.46 8.61
CA MET A 107 -16.22 -5.37 9.65
C MET A 107 -17.44 -4.83 10.40
N LEU A 108 -17.65 -3.52 10.45
CA LEU A 108 -18.83 -2.91 11.08
C LEU A 108 -20.15 -3.22 10.34
N VAL A 109 -20.05 -3.61 9.08
CA VAL A 109 -21.18 -3.97 8.22
C VAL A 109 -21.10 -5.42 7.74
N GLY A 110 -20.40 -6.28 8.48
CA GLY A 110 -20.31 -7.71 8.24
C GLY A 110 -19.38 -8.14 7.10
N ARG A 111 -18.52 -7.24 6.60
CA ARG A 111 -17.48 -7.62 5.62
C ARG A 111 -16.25 -8.16 6.31
N VAL A 112 -15.44 -8.92 5.58
CA VAL A 112 -14.12 -9.36 6.06
C VAL A 112 -13.17 -8.19 6.19
N SER A 113 -12.22 -8.27 7.14
CA SER A 113 -11.16 -7.25 7.30
C SER A 113 -9.95 -7.60 6.47
N CYS A 114 -9.33 -6.59 5.86
CA CYS A 114 -8.02 -6.67 5.22
C CYS A 114 -6.88 -6.67 6.24
N TRP A 115 -5.72 -7.17 5.85
CA TRP A 115 -4.49 -6.92 6.59
C TRP A 115 -4.12 -5.41 6.61
N PRO A 116 -3.62 -4.92 7.75
CA PRO A 116 -3.65 -5.52 9.06
C PRO A 116 -5.04 -5.34 9.72
N LYS A 117 -5.46 -6.30 10.49
CA LYS A 117 -6.73 -6.24 11.23
C LYS A 117 -6.62 -5.28 12.42
N LEU A 118 -6.58 -3.97 12.13
CA LEU A 118 -6.35 -2.92 13.13
C LEU A 118 -7.48 -2.80 14.15
N VAL A 119 -8.71 -2.98 13.68
CA VAL A 119 -9.91 -2.87 14.53
C VAL A 119 -10.26 -4.24 15.07
N THR A 120 -10.32 -4.37 16.39
CA THR A 120 -10.74 -5.58 17.07
C THR A 120 -11.94 -5.28 17.97
N ASN A 121 -12.81 -6.25 18.15
CA ASN A 121 -13.91 -6.11 19.12
C ASN A 121 -13.38 -6.22 20.55
N THR A 122 -13.94 -5.41 21.40
CA THR A 122 -13.80 -5.51 22.87
C THR A 122 -14.60 -6.73 23.39
N PRO A 123 -14.43 -7.15 24.63
CA PRO A 123 -15.19 -8.27 25.19
C PRO A 123 -16.72 -8.15 25.11
N ASN A 124 -17.25 -6.94 24.99
CA ASN A 124 -18.69 -6.69 24.81
C ASN A 124 -19.16 -6.75 23.33
N GLY A 125 -18.31 -7.25 22.44
CA GLY A 125 -18.62 -7.43 21.02
C GLY A 125 -18.65 -6.15 20.17
N LYS A 126 -18.26 -5.00 20.76
CA LYS A 126 -18.18 -3.73 20.02
C LYS A 126 -16.73 -3.43 19.63
N PRO A 127 -16.50 -2.72 18.53
CA PRO A 127 -15.16 -2.28 18.16
C PRO A 127 -14.61 -1.30 19.20
N ASP A 128 -13.28 -1.39 19.43
CA ASP A 128 -12.58 -0.41 20.27
C ASP A 128 -12.64 0.96 19.58
N PRO A 129 -13.20 2.01 20.22
CA PRO A 129 -13.41 3.30 19.57
C PRO A 129 -12.12 4.04 19.21
N LYS A 130 -11.04 3.89 20.00
CA LYS A 130 -9.74 4.52 19.71
C LYS A 130 -9.11 3.86 18.47
N ARG A 131 -9.09 2.53 18.43
CA ARG A 131 -8.57 1.78 17.27
C ARG A 131 -9.39 2.04 16.02
N LEU A 132 -10.72 2.13 16.16
CA LEU A 132 -11.59 2.44 15.05
C LEU A 132 -11.30 3.84 14.48
N GLU A 133 -11.13 4.82 15.34
CA GLU A 133 -10.76 6.18 14.92
C GLU A 133 -9.38 6.18 14.24
N ALA A 134 -8.35 5.64 14.90
CA ALA A 134 -7.00 5.61 14.36
C ALA A 134 -6.92 4.87 13.01
N ALA A 135 -7.59 3.71 12.89
CA ALA A 135 -7.60 2.91 11.67
C ALA A 135 -8.16 3.67 10.46
N ARG A 136 -9.13 4.58 10.66
CA ARG A 136 -9.71 5.38 9.55
C ARG A 136 -8.69 6.30 8.88
N TYR A 137 -7.67 6.76 9.60
CA TYR A 137 -6.61 7.61 9.05
C TYR A 137 -5.66 6.84 8.13
N TYR A 138 -5.63 5.51 8.25
CA TYR A 138 -4.72 4.63 7.51
C TYR A 138 -5.46 3.65 6.59
N ASP A 139 -6.74 3.89 6.35
CA ASP A 139 -7.55 3.09 5.44
C ASP A 139 -7.40 3.59 4.00
N LEU A 140 -6.96 2.71 3.10
CA LEU A 140 -6.79 3.04 1.67
C LEU A 140 -8.07 3.52 1.00
N VAL A 141 -9.24 3.14 1.48
CA VAL A 141 -10.53 3.65 1.00
C VAL A 141 -10.58 5.18 1.06
N ASN A 142 -9.93 5.78 2.07
CA ASN A 142 -9.87 7.22 2.24
C ASN A 142 -8.78 7.85 1.35
N PHE A 143 -7.59 7.25 1.24
CA PHE A 143 -6.52 7.74 0.36
C PHE A 143 -6.93 7.66 -1.12
N ALA A 144 -7.57 6.59 -1.55
CA ALA A 144 -7.95 6.37 -2.94
C ALA A 144 -8.76 7.53 -3.55
N ARG A 145 -9.57 8.20 -2.76
CA ARG A 145 -10.38 9.37 -3.20
C ARG A 145 -9.53 10.56 -3.65
N HIS A 146 -8.27 10.60 -3.26
CA HIS A 146 -7.36 11.71 -3.55
C HIS A 146 -6.36 11.39 -4.67
N VAL A 147 -6.31 10.15 -5.14
CA VAL A 147 -5.45 9.76 -6.27
C VAL A 147 -6.01 10.33 -7.57
N LYS A 148 -5.18 11.10 -8.30
CA LYS A 148 -5.59 11.79 -9.53
C LYS A 148 -4.92 11.25 -10.79
N VAL A 149 -3.96 10.35 -10.63
CA VAL A 149 -3.13 9.82 -11.72
C VAL A 149 -3.58 8.41 -12.12
N PRO A 150 -3.27 7.98 -13.35
CA PRO A 150 -3.61 6.63 -13.79
C PRO A 150 -3.16 5.57 -12.77
N THR A 151 -4.05 4.63 -12.45
CA THR A 151 -3.82 3.66 -11.39
C THR A 151 -4.16 2.26 -11.85
N TYR A 152 -3.19 1.37 -11.76
CA TYR A 152 -3.31 -0.05 -12.09
C TYR A 152 -3.26 -0.88 -10.81
N VAL A 153 -4.29 -1.71 -10.60
CA VAL A 153 -4.43 -2.55 -9.42
C VAL A 153 -4.48 -4.01 -9.83
N THR A 154 -3.85 -4.90 -9.08
CA THR A 154 -4.14 -6.33 -9.17
C THR A 154 -4.88 -6.80 -7.92
N VAL A 155 -5.71 -7.83 -8.06
CA VAL A 155 -6.45 -8.42 -6.94
C VAL A 155 -6.45 -9.95 -7.05
N GLY A 156 -6.07 -10.62 -5.96
CA GLY A 156 -6.18 -12.06 -5.83
C GLY A 156 -7.60 -12.48 -5.47
N MET A 157 -8.27 -13.25 -6.33
CA MET A 157 -9.68 -13.61 -6.14
C MET A 157 -9.93 -14.62 -5.02
N ILE A 158 -8.88 -15.33 -4.58
CA ILE A 158 -8.91 -16.25 -3.43
C ILE A 158 -7.95 -15.80 -2.32
N ASP A 159 -7.63 -14.49 -2.27
CA ASP A 159 -6.76 -13.90 -1.26
C ASP A 159 -7.52 -13.78 0.07
N SER A 160 -7.00 -14.43 1.12
CA SER A 160 -7.54 -14.39 2.48
C SER A 160 -6.87 -13.36 3.39
N VAL A 161 -5.75 -12.79 2.95
CA VAL A 161 -5.00 -11.75 3.67
C VAL A 161 -5.50 -10.36 3.30
N CYS A 162 -5.60 -10.10 1.98
CA CYS A 162 -6.19 -8.89 1.40
C CYS A 162 -7.40 -9.27 0.53
N PRO A 163 -8.54 -9.60 1.16
CA PRO A 163 -9.69 -10.16 0.46
C PRO A 163 -10.19 -9.25 -0.68
N PRO A 164 -10.62 -9.82 -1.82
CA PRO A 164 -11.00 -9.03 -2.99
C PRO A 164 -12.08 -8.00 -2.68
N THR A 165 -13.03 -8.30 -1.79
CA THR A 165 -14.07 -7.34 -1.37
C THR A 165 -13.50 -6.06 -0.78
N THR A 166 -12.38 -6.14 -0.05
CA THR A 166 -11.71 -4.99 0.57
C THR A 166 -10.92 -4.19 -0.47
N VAL A 167 -10.24 -4.88 -1.39
CA VAL A 167 -9.52 -4.25 -2.51
C VAL A 167 -10.51 -3.51 -3.41
N TYR A 168 -11.66 -4.09 -3.74
CA TYR A 168 -12.71 -3.43 -4.50
C TYR A 168 -13.33 -2.25 -3.75
N ALA A 169 -13.45 -2.29 -2.42
CA ALA A 169 -13.90 -1.15 -1.64
C ALA A 169 -13.00 0.07 -1.83
N MET A 170 -11.68 -0.13 -1.86
CA MET A 170 -10.68 0.90 -2.18
C MET A 170 -10.75 1.29 -3.66
N PHE A 171 -10.69 0.32 -4.58
CA PHE A 171 -10.66 0.55 -6.03
C PHE A 171 -11.85 1.40 -6.51
N ASN A 172 -13.03 1.18 -5.97
CA ASN A 172 -14.24 1.93 -6.32
C ASN A 172 -14.20 3.40 -5.88
N GLN A 173 -13.28 3.79 -5.00
CA GLN A 173 -13.09 5.19 -4.59
C GLN A 173 -12.11 5.97 -5.47
N LEU A 174 -11.35 5.30 -6.34
CA LEU A 174 -10.41 5.97 -7.25
C LEU A 174 -11.20 6.83 -8.26
N PRO A 175 -11.01 8.16 -8.32
CA PRO A 175 -11.71 9.03 -9.27
C PRO A 175 -11.00 9.16 -10.63
N CYS A 176 -9.78 8.62 -10.73
CA CYS A 176 -8.91 8.70 -11.89
C CYS A 176 -9.17 7.60 -12.92
N ASP A 177 -8.44 7.63 -14.03
CA ASP A 177 -8.30 6.48 -14.93
C ASP A 177 -7.74 5.29 -14.16
N ARG A 178 -8.50 4.19 -14.09
CA ARG A 178 -8.21 3.07 -13.20
C ARG A 178 -8.45 1.73 -13.87
N HIS A 179 -7.53 0.81 -13.64
CA HIS A 179 -7.59 -0.54 -14.19
C HIS A 179 -7.41 -1.56 -13.06
N ILE A 180 -8.19 -2.62 -13.08
CA ILE A 180 -8.04 -3.74 -12.14
C ILE A 180 -7.91 -5.06 -12.90
N GLN A 181 -6.87 -5.80 -12.59
CA GLN A 181 -6.67 -7.16 -13.07
C GLN A 181 -7.01 -8.16 -11.95
N GLN A 182 -7.90 -9.08 -12.27
CA GLN A 182 -8.27 -10.19 -11.40
C GLN A 182 -7.32 -11.37 -11.65
N LEU A 183 -6.73 -11.90 -10.59
CA LEU A 183 -5.85 -13.07 -10.64
C LEU A 183 -6.52 -14.22 -9.86
N PRO A 184 -6.56 -15.45 -10.38
CA PRO A 184 -7.11 -16.62 -9.68
C PRO A 184 -6.12 -17.14 -8.62
N LEU A 185 -5.57 -16.23 -7.81
CA LEU A 185 -4.49 -16.48 -6.86
C LEU A 185 -4.88 -15.98 -5.46
N GLY A 186 -4.18 -16.52 -4.44
CA GLY A 186 -4.20 -16.01 -3.07
C GLY A 186 -3.29 -14.81 -2.88
N HIS A 187 -2.81 -14.61 -1.62
CA HIS A 187 -1.90 -13.52 -1.27
C HIS A 187 -0.46 -13.87 -1.67
N VAL A 188 -0.18 -13.82 -2.94
CA VAL A 188 1.16 -14.11 -3.49
C VAL A 188 1.54 -13.08 -4.54
N GLN A 189 2.78 -12.61 -4.47
CA GLN A 189 3.36 -11.85 -5.56
C GLN A 189 3.51 -12.80 -6.76
N SER A 190 3.03 -12.39 -7.92
CA SER A 190 3.03 -13.26 -9.10
C SER A 190 3.69 -12.57 -10.28
N GLY A 191 4.35 -13.35 -11.13
CA GLY A 191 4.91 -12.84 -12.39
C GLY A 191 3.83 -12.22 -13.31
N GLU A 192 2.56 -12.63 -13.18
CA GLU A 192 1.45 -11.99 -13.90
C GLU A 192 1.17 -10.56 -13.37
N GLY A 193 1.17 -10.36 -12.05
CA GLY A 193 1.03 -9.04 -11.44
C GLY A 193 2.17 -8.11 -11.83
N GLU A 194 3.41 -8.59 -11.72
CA GLU A 194 4.60 -7.84 -12.13
C GLU A 194 4.59 -7.50 -13.63
N ASN A 195 4.18 -8.43 -14.48
CA ASN A 195 4.05 -8.18 -15.93
C ASN A 195 2.97 -7.15 -16.24
N ASN A 196 1.88 -7.14 -15.48
CA ASN A 196 0.83 -6.14 -15.64
C ASN A 196 1.34 -4.75 -15.28
N SER A 197 1.99 -4.59 -14.12
CA SER A 197 2.63 -3.34 -13.71
C SER A 197 3.66 -2.87 -14.74
N ARG A 198 4.50 -3.77 -15.25
CA ARG A 198 5.49 -3.47 -16.30
C ARG A 198 4.85 -2.99 -17.60
N ARG A 199 3.77 -3.63 -18.05
CA ARG A 199 3.02 -3.20 -19.25
C ARG A 199 2.40 -1.82 -19.04
N ALA A 200 1.80 -1.57 -17.89
CA ALA A 200 1.25 -0.26 -17.54
C ALA A 200 2.30 0.83 -17.60
N MET A 201 3.49 0.59 -17.03
CA MET A 201 4.62 1.53 -17.08
C MET A 201 5.10 1.79 -18.51
N GLN A 202 5.25 0.73 -19.31
CA GLN A 202 5.69 0.85 -20.71
C GLN A 202 4.68 1.64 -21.55
N GLU A 203 3.40 1.36 -21.39
CA GLU A 203 2.34 2.08 -22.09
C GLU A 203 2.26 3.55 -21.66
N PHE A 204 2.38 3.83 -20.36
CA PHE A 204 2.43 5.19 -19.84
C PHE A 204 3.61 5.97 -20.44
N LEU A 205 4.82 5.43 -20.39
CA LEU A 205 6.02 6.08 -20.94
C LEU A 205 5.97 6.24 -22.47
N ARG A 206 5.30 5.33 -23.19
CA ARG A 206 5.08 5.47 -24.62
C ARG A 206 4.16 6.66 -24.92
N ARG A 207 3.03 6.77 -24.24
CA ARG A 207 2.05 7.88 -24.41
C ARG A 207 2.64 9.25 -24.09
N LYS A 208 3.58 9.34 -23.14
CA LYS A 208 4.28 10.59 -22.79
C LYS A 208 5.27 11.07 -23.85
N ARG A 209 5.68 10.18 -24.79
CA ARG A 209 6.61 10.50 -25.89
C ARG A 209 5.92 10.89 -27.19
N GLU A 210 4.63 10.60 -27.30
CA GLU A 210 3.76 11.01 -28.41
C GLU A 210 3.18 12.40 -28.18
#